data_8e52bd6fd8a0245119413042d2c03597
#
_entry.id   8e52bd6fd8a0245119413042d2c03597
#
_cell.length_a   1.000
_cell.length_b   1.000
_cell.length_c   1.000
_cell.angle_alpha   90.00
_cell.angle_beta   90.00
_cell.angle_gamma   90.00
#
_symmetry.space_group_name_H-M   'P 1'
#
loop_
_entity.id
_entity.type
_entity.pdbx_description
1 polymer ?
#
loop_
_entity_poly.entity_id
_entity_poly.type
_entity_poly.pdbx_seq_one_letter_code
_entity_poly.pdbx_strand_id
1 'polypeptide(L)'
;MIKKDTIEYRLVSLIGLAGEIKTDELYKLAYGKEYIRKTISRLNSNGYIKVYKYCYEKYLRLTPKCKNYLSTNFPERFSECFEGASSTNKIRNDDYRRERYHRLGEVLVMLNMADVKIFPDEKTLMKKTRGFTTADNTDLSDYCVEKNTAEFYSSAELKSAGLFMNARTSRALGIIYSHPDVYIIYNVADGVFKWENKVEESFFFRAGQTFQWELNKNHEAYAKMIFVGNNIYTFENLLVTKSSIKSVFDTRGHYDNIYFVESSKFGPQQIKCFINKSTRDEIERRIRDYFSIKNKYYRYYDKTDDGTVVVNATTCNLAAMKQVKELLDEEGQKVLIIHFFFQLTYLQKYFGNGDNVEYCLFSYTDMFGE
;
A
#
# COMPACT_ATOMS: atom_id res chain seq x y z
N MET A 1 16.83 21.06 19.09
CA MET A 1 15.44 20.72 19.48
C MET A 1 14.68 20.43 18.20
N ILE A 2 13.98 19.28 18.12
CA ILE A 2 13.19 18.90 16.93
C ILE A 2 11.89 19.73 16.97
N LYS A 3 11.59 20.43 15.87
CA LYS A 3 10.37 21.24 15.74
C LYS A 3 9.37 20.54 14.81
N LYS A 4 8.07 20.70 15.07
CA LYS A 4 6.99 20.26 14.19
C LYS A 4 7.20 20.85 12.77
N ASP A 5 6.79 20.15 11.75
CA ASP A 5 6.87 20.55 10.33
C ASP A 5 8.30 20.69 9.75
N THR A 6 9.31 20.15 10.45
CA THR A 6 10.68 20.05 9.94
C THR A 6 10.96 18.66 9.37
N ILE A 7 11.99 18.57 8.50
CA ILE A 7 12.47 17.27 7.98
C ILE A 7 12.94 16.36 9.13
N GLU A 8 13.60 16.91 10.17
CA GLU A 8 13.98 16.14 11.35
C GLU A 8 12.79 15.48 12.02
N TYR A 9 11.70 16.23 12.20
CA TYR A 9 10.47 15.72 12.79
C TYR A 9 9.85 14.61 11.91
N ARG A 10 9.82 14.82 10.59
CA ARG A 10 9.30 13.83 9.64
C ARG A 10 10.13 12.55 9.66
N LEU A 11 11.48 12.66 9.63
CA LEU A 11 12.36 11.49 9.69
C LEU A 11 12.21 10.70 11.00
N VAL A 12 12.24 11.38 12.16
CA VAL A 12 12.06 10.67 13.43
C VAL A 12 10.66 10.08 13.59
N SER A 13 9.63 10.70 12.97
CA SER A 13 8.27 10.16 12.96
C SER A 13 8.19 8.86 12.16
N LEU A 14 8.75 8.82 10.95
CA LEU A 14 8.81 7.61 10.13
C LEU A 14 9.59 6.49 10.82
N ILE A 15 10.77 6.81 11.39
CA ILE A 15 11.57 5.83 12.12
C ILE A 15 10.82 5.33 13.37
N GLY A 16 10.10 6.21 14.06
CA GLY A 16 9.31 5.86 15.25
C GLY A 16 8.17 4.90 14.94
N LEU A 17 7.42 5.16 13.87
CA LEU A 17 6.33 4.29 13.41
C LEU A 17 6.84 2.93 12.90
N ALA A 18 7.89 2.95 12.08
CA ALA A 18 8.48 1.72 11.54
C ALA A 18 9.20 0.90 12.61
N GLY A 19 9.76 1.57 13.62
CA GLY A 19 10.67 0.98 14.61
C GLY A 19 12.11 0.88 14.11
N GLU A 20 12.33 0.35 12.93
CA GLU A 20 13.61 0.31 12.23
C GLU A 20 13.38 0.54 10.74
N ILE A 21 14.14 1.47 10.13
CA ILE A 21 14.00 1.81 8.72
C ILE A 21 15.34 1.80 8.01
N LYS A 22 15.36 1.30 6.78
CA LYS A 22 16.56 1.33 5.92
C LYS A 22 16.87 2.77 5.53
N THR A 23 18.13 3.16 5.61
CA THR A 23 18.55 4.54 5.29
C THR A 23 18.19 4.92 3.86
N ASP A 24 18.34 4.00 2.91
CA ASP A 24 18.09 4.25 1.49
C ASP A 24 16.60 4.51 1.21
N GLU A 25 15.68 3.96 2.01
CA GLU A 25 14.26 4.27 1.89
C GLU A 25 13.98 5.76 2.15
N LEU A 26 14.61 6.32 3.15
CA LEU A 26 14.45 7.74 3.46
C LEU A 26 14.97 8.67 2.36
N TYR A 27 15.94 8.21 1.57
CA TYR A 27 16.44 8.98 0.42
C TYR A 27 15.44 9.07 -0.75
N LYS A 28 14.38 8.25 -0.75
CA LYS A 28 13.29 8.33 -1.74
C LYS A 28 12.35 9.51 -1.48
N LEU A 29 12.34 10.07 -0.26
CA LEU A 29 11.51 11.23 0.08
C LEU A 29 11.85 12.42 -0.84
N ALA A 30 10.85 13.27 -1.10
CA ALA A 30 10.92 14.43 -2.01
C ALA A 30 11.92 15.54 -1.59
N TYR A 31 12.80 15.24 -0.64
CA TYR A 31 13.90 16.11 -0.22
C TYR A 31 15.19 15.64 -0.87
N GLY A 32 16.07 16.53 -1.29
CA GLY A 32 17.36 16.13 -1.90
C GLY A 32 18.15 15.16 -1.02
N LYS A 33 18.68 14.07 -1.60
CA LYS A 33 19.43 13.00 -0.89
C LYS A 33 20.51 13.53 0.06
N GLU A 34 21.27 14.54 -0.37
CA GLU A 34 22.32 15.16 0.45
C GLU A 34 21.76 15.91 1.67
N TYR A 35 20.58 16.53 1.53
CA TYR A 35 19.94 17.20 2.64
C TYR A 35 19.47 16.19 3.69
N ILE A 36 18.86 15.09 3.24
CA ILE A 36 18.47 13.98 4.14
C ILE A 36 19.70 13.38 4.82
N ARG A 37 20.81 13.15 4.07
CA ARG A 37 22.05 12.62 4.64
C ARG A 37 22.63 13.53 5.73
N LYS A 38 22.67 14.84 5.50
CA LYS A 38 23.12 15.82 6.51
C LYS A 38 22.19 15.83 7.73
N THR A 39 20.89 15.73 7.51
CA THR A 39 19.91 15.68 8.60
C THR A 39 20.07 14.43 9.45
N ILE A 40 20.24 13.25 8.83
CA ILE A 40 20.53 11.98 9.52
C ILE A 40 21.81 12.10 10.35
N SER A 41 22.88 12.66 9.78
CA SER A 41 24.14 12.88 10.49
C SER A 41 23.96 13.77 11.72
N ARG A 42 23.22 14.86 11.59
CA ARG A 42 22.89 15.78 12.70
C ARG A 42 22.02 15.11 13.77
N LEU A 43 21.01 14.34 13.40
CA LEU A 43 20.18 13.58 14.35
C LEU A 43 20.99 12.53 15.10
N ASN A 44 21.95 11.88 14.42
CA ASN A 44 22.84 10.89 15.04
C ASN A 44 23.82 11.55 16.00
N SER A 45 24.48 12.66 15.62
CA SER A 45 25.41 13.39 16.49
C SER A 45 24.72 14.00 17.72
N ASN A 46 23.44 14.38 17.60
CA ASN A 46 22.62 14.83 18.73
C ASN A 46 22.10 13.69 19.61
N GLY A 47 22.38 12.42 19.25
CA GLY A 47 21.96 11.25 19.98
C GLY A 47 20.45 10.95 19.91
N TYR A 48 19.77 11.42 18.87
CA TYR A 48 18.33 11.13 18.65
C TYR A 48 18.11 9.82 17.91
N ILE A 49 19.00 9.48 16.99
CA ILE A 49 18.95 8.21 16.26
C ILE A 49 20.27 7.45 16.43
N LYS A 50 20.21 6.16 16.13
CA LYS A 50 21.37 5.29 16.06
C LYS A 50 21.37 4.52 14.76
N VAL A 51 22.56 4.44 14.14
CA VAL A 51 22.78 3.68 12.90
C VAL A 51 23.18 2.26 13.25
N TYR A 52 22.52 1.29 12.66
CA TYR A 52 22.85 -0.14 12.76
C TYR A 52 23.21 -0.69 11.37
N LYS A 53 24.09 -1.65 11.33
CA LYS A 53 24.37 -2.44 10.13
C LYS A 53 23.69 -3.80 10.23
N TYR A 54 23.02 -4.21 9.17
CA TYR A 54 22.40 -5.52 9.04
C TYR A 54 22.43 -5.94 7.56
N CYS A 55 22.95 -7.14 7.26
CA CYS A 55 23.08 -7.64 5.89
C CYS A 55 23.70 -6.61 4.93
N TYR A 56 24.85 -6.01 5.32
CA TYR A 56 25.58 -4.97 4.57
C TYR A 56 24.88 -3.64 4.36
N GLU A 57 23.66 -3.47 4.89
CA GLU A 57 22.88 -2.27 4.76
C GLU A 57 22.84 -1.46 6.08
N LYS A 58 22.48 -0.17 5.97
CA LYS A 58 22.37 0.73 7.11
C LYS A 58 20.90 0.97 7.46
N TYR A 59 20.61 0.81 8.73
CA TYR A 59 19.28 1.00 9.32
C TYR A 59 19.33 1.99 10.46
N LEU A 60 18.23 2.69 10.66
CA LEU A 60 18.08 3.73 11.66
C LEU A 60 17.03 3.32 12.69
N ARG A 61 17.34 3.55 13.98
CA ARG A 61 16.41 3.41 15.11
C ARG A 61 16.42 4.68 15.95
N LEU A 62 15.33 4.97 16.59
CA LEU A 62 15.29 6.02 17.62
C LEU A 62 16.01 5.55 18.87
N THR A 63 16.73 6.48 19.51
CA THR A 63 17.31 6.25 20.85
C THR A 63 16.27 6.42 21.94
N PRO A 64 16.46 5.88 23.16
CA PRO A 64 15.59 6.16 24.29
C PRO A 64 15.43 7.67 24.57
N LYS A 65 16.51 8.45 24.40
CA LYS A 65 16.48 9.92 24.52
C LYS A 65 15.46 10.53 23.55
N CYS A 66 15.49 10.11 22.27
CA CYS A 66 14.57 10.61 21.27
C CYS A 66 13.13 10.20 21.57
N LYS A 67 12.91 8.94 21.93
CA LYS A 67 11.57 8.41 22.24
C LYS A 67 10.93 9.18 23.41
N ASN A 68 11.66 9.37 24.49
CA ASN A 68 11.19 10.16 25.63
C ASN A 68 10.88 11.60 25.22
N TYR A 69 11.76 12.23 24.44
CA TYR A 69 11.52 13.58 23.93
C TYR A 69 10.24 13.66 23.09
N LEU A 70 10.03 12.70 22.16
CA LEU A 70 8.86 12.65 21.28
C LEU A 70 7.57 12.38 22.06
N SER A 71 7.56 11.43 22.99
CA SER A 71 6.38 11.14 23.83
C SER A 71 5.98 12.33 24.70
N THR A 72 6.95 13.10 25.21
CA THR A 72 6.68 14.27 26.05
C THR A 72 6.18 15.47 25.24
N ASN A 73 6.80 15.74 24.08
CA ASN A 73 6.50 16.96 23.33
C ASN A 73 5.43 16.76 22.24
N PHE A 74 5.19 15.51 21.79
CA PHE A 74 4.25 15.16 20.74
C PHE A 74 3.46 13.89 21.09
N PRO A 75 2.77 13.85 22.25
CA PRO A 75 2.08 12.65 22.75
C PRO A 75 0.99 12.15 21.78
N GLU A 76 0.30 13.07 21.09
CA GLU A 76 -0.76 12.72 20.13
C GLU A 76 -0.28 11.80 19.00
N ARG A 77 1.00 11.96 18.59
CA ARG A 77 1.61 11.16 17.51
C ARG A 77 2.29 9.90 18.04
N PHE A 78 2.89 9.96 19.23
CA PHE A 78 3.86 8.95 19.64
C PHE A 78 3.48 8.11 20.87
N SER A 79 2.50 8.50 21.68
CA SER A 79 2.13 7.72 22.86
C SER A 79 1.88 6.25 22.54
N GLU A 80 1.09 6.00 21.50
CA GLU A 80 0.74 4.63 21.08
C GLU A 80 1.87 3.89 20.36
N CYS A 81 2.78 4.61 19.70
CA CYS A 81 3.91 4.01 19.03
C CYS A 81 4.90 3.37 20.00
N PHE A 82 5.01 3.92 21.20
CA PHE A 82 6.04 3.52 22.18
C PHE A 82 5.48 2.79 23.39
N GLU A 83 4.16 2.73 23.56
CA GLU A 83 3.51 2.06 24.67
C GLU A 83 2.90 0.71 24.28
N GLY A 84 2.78 -0.18 25.25
CA GLY A 84 2.10 -1.47 25.11
C GLY A 84 2.91 -2.58 24.42
N ALA A 85 2.25 -3.71 24.23
CA ALA A 85 2.86 -4.94 23.72
C ALA A 85 3.18 -4.88 22.21
N SER A 86 2.56 -3.97 21.47
CA SER A 86 2.75 -3.77 20.03
C SER A 86 3.69 -2.60 19.73
N SER A 87 4.28 -1.99 20.74
CA SER A 87 5.13 -0.81 20.59
C SER A 87 6.42 -1.12 19.86
N THR A 88 6.91 -0.14 19.10
CA THR A 88 8.23 -0.18 18.46
C THR A 88 9.37 0.00 19.46
N ASN A 89 9.05 0.15 20.73
CA ASN A 89 10.04 0.40 21.80
C ASN A 89 10.93 -0.81 22.08
N LYS A 90 10.40 -2.02 21.87
CA LYS A 90 11.11 -3.29 22.12
C LYS A 90 11.36 -4.03 20.81
N ILE A 91 12.23 -3.47 19.97
CA ILE A 91 12.66 -4.18 18.75
C ILE A 91 13.54 -5.34 19.18
N ARG A 92 13.04 -6.56 18.98
CA ARG A 92 13.85 -7.77 19.20
C ARG A 92 14.83 -7.91 18.03
N ASN A 93 16.03 -8.40 18.32
CA ASN A 93 17.07 -8.69 17.31
C ASN A 93 16.83 -10.02 16.57
N ASP A 94 15.62 -10.44 16.47
CA ASP A 94 15.17 -11.60 15.73
C ASP A 94 14.98 -11.18 14.26
N ASP A 95 15.66 -11.85 13.35
CA ASP A 95 15.75 -11.49 11.94
C ASP A 95 14.37 -11.39 11.27
N TYR A 96 13.49 -12.35 11.55
CA TYR A 96 12.13 -12.36 10.99
C TYR A 96 11.31 -11.12 11.40
N ARG A 97 11.45 -10.66 12.64
CA ARG A 97 10.77 -9.45 13.13
C ARG A 97 11.40 -8.19 12.60
N ARG A 98 12.73 -8.18 12.44
CA ARG A 98 13.44 -7.05 11.83
C ARG A 98 13.00 -6.86 10.39
N GLU A 99 12.94 -7.93 9.60
CA GLU A 99 12.43 -7.84 8.22
C GLU A 99 11.02 -7.27 8.16
N ARG A 100 10.14 -7.60 9.09
CA ARG A 100 8.80 -7.02 9.15
C ARG A 100 8.84 -5.51 9.40
N TYR A 101 9.72 -5.02 10.26
CA TYR A 101 9.92 -3.58 10.46
C TYR A 101 10.48 -2.90 9.21
N HIS A 102 11.42 -3.53 8.53
CA HIS A 102 11.99 -3.00 7.30
C HIS A 102 10.91 -2.87 6.20
N ARG A 103 10.12 -3.91 5.99
CA ARG A 103 8.99 -3.90 5.04
C ARG A 103 7.93 -2.86 5.40
N LEU A 104 7.64 -2.70 6.68
CA LEU A 104 6.73 -1.64 7.14
C LEU A 104 7.34 -0.25 6.87
N GLY A 105 8.61 -0.04 7.15
CA GLY A 105 9.31 1.21 6.90
C GLY A 105 9.29 1.63 5.44
N GLU A 106 9.54 0.67 4.54
CA GLU A 106 9.45 0.86 3.10
C GLU A 106 8.04 1.31 2.67
N VAL A 107 7.01 0.60 3.14
CA VAL A 107 5.62 0.93 2.86
C VAL A 107 5.23 2.29 3.43
N LEU A 108 5.64 2.63 4.65
CA LEU A 108 5.34 3.93 5.27
C LEU A 108 5.94 5.10 4.48
N VAL A 109 7.18 4.95 3.98
CA VAL A 109 7.79 5.98 3.13
C VAL A 109 7.00 6.14 1.83
N MET A 110 6.66 5.04 1.19
CA MET A 110 5.91 5.04 -0.07
C MET A 110 4.52 5.66 0.11
N LEU A 111 3.78 5.28 1.16
CA LEU A 111 2.46 5.82 1.47
C LEU A 111 2.53 7.31 1.84
N ASN A 112 3.55 7.72 2.58
CA ASN A 112 3.77 9.12 2.89
C ASN A 112 4.01 9.98 1.64
N MET A 113 4.72 9.43 0.63
CA MET A 113 4.91 10.09 -0.66
C MET A 113 3.64 10.04 -1.54
N ALA A 114 2.75 9.11 -1.28
CA ALA A 114 1.45 9.01 -1.94
C ALA A 114 0.35 9.87 -1.26
N ASP A 115 0.72 10.75 -0.32
CA ASP A 115 -0.18 11.61 0.46
C ASP A 115 -1.21 10.84 1.30
N VAL A 116 -0.91 9.59 1.64
CA VAL A 116 -1.71 8.80 2.59
C VAL A 116 -1.38 9.25 4.01
N LYS A 117 -2.39 9.53 4.82
CA LYS A 117 -2.22 9.87 6.24
C LYS A 117 -1.74 8.63 7.01
N ILE A 118 -0.49 8.64 7.42
CA ILE A 118 0.14 7.51 8.12
C ILE A 118 0.32 7.77 9.63
N PHE A 119 0.35 9.04 10.04
CA PHE A 119 0.62 9.41 11.42
C PHE A 119 -0.66 9.42 12.28
N PRO A 120 -0.61 8.92 13.53
CA PRO A 120 -1.80 8.79 14.38
C PRO A 120 -2.58 10.10 14.62
N ASP A 121 -1.88 11.22 14.74
CA ASP A 121 -2.48 12.55 14.95
C ASP A 121 -3.20 13.12 13.71
N GLU A 122 -2.89 12.60 12.52
CA GLU A 122 -3.51 12.99 11.25
C GLU A 122 -4.76 12.16 10.89
N LYS A 123 -4.91 11.00 11.52
CA LYS A 123 -6.00 10.05 11.23
C LYS A 123 -7.25 10.41 12.03
N THR A 124 -8.41 10.29 11.38
CA THR A 124 -9.69 10.65 11.99
C THR A 124 -10.48 9.47 12.49
N LEU A 125 -10.46 8.36 11.77
CA LEU A 125 -11.29 7.20 12.03
C LEU A 125 -11.03 6.54 13.38
N MET A 126 -9.75 6.23 13.69
CA MET A 126 -9.39 5.51 14.92
C MET A 126 -9.54 6.32 16.20
N LYS A 127 -9.44 7.65 16.11
CA LYS A 127 -9.72 8.53 17.27
C LYS A 127 -11.15 8.39 17.74
N LYS A 128 -12.08 8.09 16.84
CA LYS A 128 -13.51 7.96 17.10
C LYS A 128 -13.92 6.57 17.53
N THR A 129 -13.33 5.52 16.96
CA THR A 129 -13.64 4.13 17.36
C THR A 129 -13.23 3.83 18.81
N ARG A 130 -12.29 4.57 19.39
CA ARG A 130 -11.92 4.44 20.82
C ARG A 130 -12.91 5.08 21.77
N GLY A 131 -13.75 6.00 21.31
CA GLY A 131 -14.89 6.56 22.05
C GLY A 131 -16.14 5.68 21.98
N PHE A 132 -16.17 4.64 21.19
CA PHE A 132 -17.27 3.69 21.10
C PHE A 132 -17.28 2.70 22.26
N THR A 133 -17.65 3.17 23.43
CA THR A 133 -18.42 2.37 24.34
C THR A 133 -19.86 2.37 23.82
N THR A 134 -20.47 1.23 23.76
CA THR A 134 -21.75 0.79 23.20
C THR A 134 -23.01 1.62 23.51
N ALA A 135 -22.90 2.88 23.86
CA ALA A 135 -24.01 3.71 24.36
C ALA A 135 -24.48 4.84 23.43
N ASP A 136 -23.70 5.26 22.45
CA ASP A 136 -24.10 6.37 21.58
C ASP A 136 -24.32 5.91 20.13
N ASN A 137 -25.59 5.84 19.74
CA ASN A 137 -26.09 5.69 18.36
C ASN A 137 -25.77 6.95 17.51
N THR A 138 -24.60 7.51 17.61
CA THR A 138 -24.17 8.59 16.70
C THR A 138 -23.89 8.00 15.34
N ASP A 139 -24.66 8.46 14.37
CA ASP A 139 -24.60 8.00 12.98
C ASP A 139 -23.20 8.29 12.38
N LEU A 140 -22.43 7.23 12.11
CA LEU A 140 -21.10 7.34 11.49
C LEU A 140 -21.15 7.96 10.08
N SER A 141 -22.36 8.04 9.47
CA SER A 141 -22.56 8.66 8.17
C SER A 141 -22.24 10.16 8.14
N ASP A 142 -22.34 10.85 9.29
CA ASP A 142 -21.98 12.28 9.41
C ASP A 142 -20.47 12.53 9.47
N TYR A 143 -19.70 11.48 9.61
CA TYR A 143 -18.24 11.54 9.62
C TYR A 143 -17.65 11.12 8.26
N CYS A 144 -18.08 11.79 7.20
CA CYS A 144 -17.34 11.73 5.96
C CYS A 144 -15.90 12.13 6.24
N VAL A 145 -14.98 11.15 6.25
CA VAL A 145 -13.59 11.39 5.93
C VAL A 145 -13.64 12.28 4.69
N GLU A 146 -12.98 13.43 4.71
CA GLU A 146 -12.92 14.33 3.56
C GLU A 146 -12.80 13.47 2.31
N LYS A 147 -13.72 13.58 1.37
CA LYS A 147 -14.02 12.61 0.29
C LYS A 147 -12.80 12.10 -0.51
N ASN A 148 -11.61 12.63 -0.29
CA ASN A 148 -10.40 12.36 -1.05
C ASN A 148 -9.17 12.04 -0.16
N THR A 149 -9.33 11.74 1.12
CA THR A 149 -8.21 11.40 1.99
C THR A 149 -8.13 9.90 2.22
N ALA A 150 -6.93 9.35 2.11
CA ALA A 150 -6.62 7.96 2.46
C ALA A 150 -5.87 7.90 3.79
N GLU A 151 -6.20 6.94 4.64
CA GLU A 151 -5.59 6.73 5.95
C GLU A 151 -5.03 5.31 6.07
N PHE A 152 -3.79 5.17 6.49
CA PHE A 152 -3.16 3.87 6.71
C PHE A 152 -3.15 3.51 8.20
N TYR A 153 -3.60 2.30 8.50
CA TYR A 153 -3.60 1.71 9.83
C TYR A 153 -2.71 0.46 9.84
N SER A 154 -1.63 0.50 10.58
CA SER A 154 -0.73 -0.65 10.71
C SER A 154 -1.43 -1.80 11.45
N SER A 155 -0.95 -3.04 11.23
CA SER A 155 -1.46 -4.21 11.97
C SER A 155 -1.32 -4.06 13.49
N ALA A 156 -0.35 -3.26 13.96
CA ALA A 156 -0.16 -2.96 15.37
C ALA A 156 -1.28 -2.04 15.91
N GLU A 157 -1.60 -0.98 15.16
CA GLU A 157 -2.70 -0.06 15.50
C GLU A 157 -4.06 -0.77 15.50
N LEU A 158 -4.34 -1.57 14.45
CA LEU A 158 -5.58 -2.33 14.33
C LEU A 158 -5.77 -3.29 15.51
N LYS A 159 -4.69 -3.94 15.93
CA LYS A 159 -4.70 -4.81 17.10
C LYS A 159 -4.91 -4.04 18.40
N SER A 160 -4.25 -2.90 18.57
CA SER A 160 -4.40 -2.06 19.76
C SER A 160 -5.82 -1.51 19.89
N ALA A 161 -6.50 -1.28 18.77
CA ALA A 161 -7.91 -0.88 18.73
C ALA A 161 -8.91 -2.01 19.00
N GLY A 162 -8.43 -3.26 19.16
CA GLY A 162 -9.31 -4.42 19.36
C GLY A 162 -10.05 -4.91 18.12
N LEU A 163 -9.80 -4.28 16.97
CA LEU A 163 -10.53 -4.58 15.73
C LEU A 163 -10.15 -5.94 15.14
N PHE A 164 -8.93 -6.43 15.38
CA PHE A 164 -8.42 -7.67 14.78
C PHE A 164 -7.64 -8.53 15.78
N MET A 165 -8.36 -9.23 16.65
CA MET A 165 -7.74 -10.12 17.67
C MET A 165 -6.82 -11.19 17.06
N ASN A 166 -7.11 -11.68 15.84
CA ASN A 166 -6.35 -12.71 15.14
C ASN A 166 -5.30 -12.15 14.14
N ALA A 167 -5.10 -10.84 14.04
CA ALA A 167 -4.10 -10.23 13.15
C ALA A 167 -2.64 -10.59 13.49
N ARG A 168 -2.40 -11.34 14.56
CA ARG A 168 -1.05 -11.75 14.99
C ARG A 168 -0.34 -12.64 13.97
N THR A 169 -1.09 -13.41 13.21
CA THR A 169 -0.59 -14.42 12.27
C THR A 169 -0.62 -13.96 10.82
N SER A 170 -1.46 -12.97 10.49
CA SER A 170 -1.50 -12.39 9.15
C SER A 170 -0.17 -11.70 8.79
N ARG A 171 0.18 -11.81 7.52
CA ARG A 171 1.36 -11.14 6.93
C ARG A 171 1.06 -9.72 6.45
N ALA A 172 -0.21 -9.30 6.51
CA ALA A 172 -0.60 -7.94 6.20
C ALA A 172 0.17 -6.94 7.08
N LEU A 173 0.70 -5.89 6.46
CA LEU A 173 1.34 -4.79 7.18
C LEU A 173 0.32 -3.85 7.80
N GLY A 174 -0.85 -3.75 7.17
CA GLY A 174 -1.94 -2.91 7.63
C GLY A 174 -3.03 -2.79 6.59
N ILE A 175 -3.88 -1.80 6.80
CA ILE A 175 -5.04 -1.50 5.95
C ILE A 175 -4.97 -0.02 5.56
N ILE A 176 -5.27 0.28 4.31
CA ILE A 176 -5.51 1.64 3.84
C ILE A 176 -7.02 1.80 3.68
N TYR A 177 -7.59 2.79 4.33
CA TYR A 177 -8.96 3.20 4.13
C TYR A 177 -9.02 4.45 3.28
N SER A 178 -9.69 4.38 2.15
CA SER A 178 -9.98 5.50 1.25
C SER A 178 -11.43 5.36 0.79
N HIS A 179 -12.31 6.16 1.35
CA HIS A 179 -13.75 6.02 1.14
C HIS A 179 -14.13 5.90 -0.35
N PRO A 180 -14.94 4.90 -0.73
CA PRO A 180 -15.53 3.82 0.06
C PRO A 180 -14.66 2.54 0.17
N ASP A 181 -13.46 2.56 -0.32
CA ASP A 181 -12.60 1.39 -0.54
C ASP A 181 -11.72 1.07 0.68
N VAL A 182 -11.44 -0.22 0.87
CA VAL A 182 -10.51 -0.76 1.86
C VAL A 182 -9.44 -1.58 1.15
N TYR A 183 -8.17 -1.30 1.42
CA TYR A 183 -7.05 -2.00 0.81
C TYR A 183 -6.20 -2.65 1.89
N ILE A 184 -5.98 -3.95 1.82
CA ILE A 184 -5.02 -4.66 2.66
C ILE A 184 -3.67 -4.64 1.97
N ILE A 185 -2.64 -4.18 2.67
CA ILE A 185 -1.30 -4.04 2.09
C ILE A 185 -0.34 -5.09 2.61
N TYR A 186 0.35 -5.74 1.66
CA TYR A 186 1.39 -6.73 1.88
C TYR A 186 2.69 -6.25 1.23
N ASN A 187 3.83 -6.46 1.87
CA ASN A 187 5.13 -6.29 1.23
C ASN A 187 5.78 -7.66 1.12
N VAL A 188 5.95 -8.12 -0.11
CA VAL A 188 6.48 -9.44 -0.45
C VAL A 188 7.98 -9.41 -0.76
N ALA A 189 8.59 -8.22 -0.83
CA ALA A 189 9.99 -8.00 -1.16
C ALA A 189 10.41 -8.77 -2.43
N ASP A 190 11.47 -9.59 -2.36
CA ASP A 190 12.02 -10.35 -3.50
C ASP A 190 11.64 -11.84 -3.47
N GLY A 191 10.88 -12.25 -2.49
CA GLY A 191 10.64 -13.67 -2.20
C GLY A 191 9.30 -14.20 -2.72
N VAL A 192 9.17 -15.53 -2.67
CA VAL A 192 7.90 -16.20 -2.82
C VAL A 192 7.04 -15.90 -1.59
N PHE A 193 5.88 -15.34 -1.81
CA PHE A 193 4.96 -14.99 -0.74
C PHE A 193 4.27 -16.24 -0.20
N LYS A 194 4.65 -16.66 1.00
CA LYS A 194 3.95 -17.74 1.71
C LYS A 194 2.59 -17.25 2.17
N TRP A 195 1.55 -17.88 1.69
CA TRP A 195 0.16 -17.54 1.95
C TRP A 195 -0.50 -18.57 2.85
N GLU A 196 -1.06 -18.14 3.96
CA GLU A 196 -1.83 -18.99 4.86
C GLU A 196 -3.32 -18.72 4.65
N ASN A 197 -3.95 -19.43 3.72
CA ASN A 197 -5.32 -19.18 3.25
C ASN A 197 -6.29 -18.85 4.39
N LYS A 198 -6.41 -19.71 5.39
CA LYS A 198 -7.38 -19.51 6.48
C LYS A 198 -7.17 -18.22 7.26
N VAL A 199 -5.90 -17.83 7.47
CA VAL A 199 -5.55 -16.63 8.25
C VAL A 199 -5.79 -15.39 7.41
N GLU A 200 -5.30 -15.39 6.18
CA GLU A 200 -5.36 -14.22 5.30
C GLU A 200 -6.78 -13.99 4.79
N GLU A 201 -7.52 -15.04 4.45
CA GLU A 201 -8.95 -14.95 4.13
C GLU A 201 -9.77 -14.41 5.30
N SER A 202 -9.54 -14.92 6.51
CA SER A 202 -10.21 -14.39 7.71
C SER A 202 -9.89 -12.91 7.94
N PHE A 203 -8.63 -12.49 7.69
CA PHE A 203 -8.24 -11.09 7.79
C PHE A 203 -8.91 -10.25 6.71
N PHE A 204 -8.97 -10.74 5.47
CA PHE A 204 -9.61 -10.09 4.34
C PHE A 204 -11.10 -9.84 4.59
N PHE A 205 -11.84 -10.88 4.96
CA PHE A 205 -13.27 -10.76 5.24
C PHE A 205 -13.56 -9.82 6.41
N ARG A 206 -12.77 -9.89 7.48
CA ARG A 206 -12.94 -8.98 8.63
C ARG A 206 -12.62 -7.55 8.29
N ALA A 207 -11.58 -7.31 7.49
CA ALA A 207 -11.26 -5.97 7.02
C ALA A 207 -12.42 -5.38 6.22
N GLY A 208 -12.98 -6.15 5.29
CA GLY A 208 -14.18 -5.77 4.56
C GLY A 208 -15.35 -5.45 5.50
N GLN A 209 -15.70 -6.37 6.39
CA GLN A 209 -16.81 -6.19 7.32
C GLN A 209 -16.64 -4.97 8.23
N THR A 210 -15.47 -4.84 8.88
CA THR A 210 -15.28 -3.77 9.86
C THR A 210 -15.25 -2.38 9.23
N PHE A 211 -14.54 -2.23 8.12
CA PHE A 211 -14.36 -0.89 7.53
C PHE A 211 -15.46 -0.50 6.56
N GLN A 212 -16.06 -1.44 5.87
CA GLN A 212 -17.09 -1.14 4.88
C GLN A 212 -18.50 -1.27 5.45
N TRP A 213 -18.78 -2.32 6.21
CA TRP A 213 -20.10 -2.52 6.79
C TRP A 213 -20.41 -1.49 7.87
N GLU A 214 -19.49 -1.29 8.82
CA GLU A 214 -19.73 -0.34 9.92
C GLU A 214 -19.68 1.12 9.46
N LEU A 215 -18.91 1.44 8.40
CA LEU A 215 -18.70 2.80 7.93
C LEU A 215 -19.57 3.19 6.73
N ASN A 216 -19.96 2.25 5.88
CA ASN A 216 -20.65 2.54 4.62
C ASN A 216 -22.06 1.94 4.50
N LYS A 217 -22.63 1.38 5.51
CA LYS A 217 -24.00 0.79 5.72
C LYS A 217 -24.77 0.21 4.49
N ASN A 218 -24.36 0.44 3.25
CA ASN A 218 -25.14 0.16 2.04
C ASN A 218 -24.38 -0.48 0.87
N HIS A 219 -23.14 -0.93 1.03
CA HIS A 219 -22.37 -1.50 -0.08
C HIS A 219 -21.83 -2.88 0.23
N GLU A 220 -21.95 -3.79 -0.74
CA GLU A 220 -21.21 -5.04 -0.73
C GLU A 220 -19.71 -4.75 -0.64
N ALA A 221 -19.18 -5.17 0.46
CA ALA A 221 -17.90 -4.69 0.93
C ALA A 221 -16.82 -5.71 0.63
N TYR A 222 -16.16 -5.58 -0.48
CA TYR A 222 -14.98 -6.36 -0.78
C TYR A 222 -13.73 -5.54 -0.50
N ALA A 223 -12.92 -6.01 0.44
CA ALA A 223 -11.58 -5.48 0.60
C ALA A 223 -10.78 -5.72 -0.69
N LYS A 224 -9.84 -4.85 -0.97
CA LYS A 224 -8.91 -4.96 -2.09
C LYS A 224 -7.54 -5.29 -1.53
N MET A 225 -6.63 -5.81 -2.34
CA MET A 225 -5.27 -6.13 -1.92
C MET A 225 -4.25 -5.31 -2.67
N ILE A 226 -3.20 -4.92 -1.97
CA ILE A 226 -2.00 -4.31 -2.56
C ILE A 226 -0.80 -5.18 -2.19
N PHE A 227 -0.11 -5.68 -3.20
CA PHE A 227 1.19 -6.34 -3.04
C PHE A 227 2.30 -5.40 -3.46
N VAL A 228 3.14 -5.03 -2.52
CA VAL A 228 4.37 -4.27 -2.78
C VAL A 228 5.51 -5.25 -2.99
N GLY A 229 6.21 -5.13 -4.11
CA GLY A 229 7.35 -5.98 -4.45
C GLY A 229 8.49 -5.18 -5.06
N ASN A 230 9.70 -5.73 -5.02
CA ASN A 230 10.91 -4.99 -5.40
C ASN A 230 11.25 -5.11 -6.89
N ASN A 231 10.68 -6.10 -7.60
CA ASN A 231 11.10 -6.37 -8.97
C ASN A 231 10.07 -7.17 -9.77
N ILE A 232 10.39 -7.33 -11.06
CA ILE A 232 9.58 -8.06 -12.04
C ILE A 232 9.37 -9.54 -11.67
N TYR A 233 10.33 -10.19 -11.02
CA TYR A 233 10.20 -11.61 -10.62
C TYR A 233 9.12 -11.75 -9.53
N THR A 234 8.98 -10.77 -8.66
CA THR A 234 7.91 -10.72 -7.66
C THR A 234 6.55 -10.61 -8.35
N PHE A 235 6.43 -9.75 -9.35
CA PHE A 235 5.23 -9.60 -10.16
C PHE A 235 4.86 -10.93 -10.86
N GLU A 236 5.81 -11.56 -11.56
CA GLU A 236 5.59 -12.85 -12.21
C GLU A 236 5.20 -13.96 -11.23
N ASN A 237 5.87 -14.03 -10.09
CA ASN A 237 5.55 -15.03 -9.06
C ASN A 237 4.13 -14.91 -8.50
N LEU A 238 3.58 -13.69 -8.46
CA LEU A 238 2.19 -13.47 -8.05
C LEU A 238 1.17 -13.89 -9.13
N LEU A 239 1.56 -13.80 -10.40
CA LEU A 239 0.69 -14.18 -11.54
C LEU A 239 0.75 -15.66 -11.87
N VAL A 240 1.92 -16.29 -11.75
CA VAL A 240 2.13 -17.71 -12.06
C VAL A 240 1.67 -18.56 -10.89
N THR A 241 0.50 -19.17 -11.03
CA THR A 241 0.00 -20.13 -10.07
C THR A 241 0.79 -21.44 -10.15
N LYS A 242 1.60 -21.73 -9.13
CA LYS A 242 2.23 -23.04 -8.95
C LYS A 242 1.27 -23.92 -8.14
N SER A 243 0.38 -24.62 -8.82
CA SER A 243 -0.65 -25.49 -8.21
C SER A 243 -0.12 -26.60 -7.30
N SER A 244 1.18 -26.88 -7.36
CA SER A 244 1.83 -27.96 -6.58
C SER A 244 2.36 -27.51 -5.21
N ILE A 245 2.43 -26.22 -4.92
CA ILE A 245 2.98 -25.72 -3.66
C ILE A 245 1.84 -25.22 -2.78
N LYS A 246 1.46 -26.03 -1.78
CA LYS A 246 0.57 -25.61 -0.70
C LYS A 246 1.19 -24.37 -0.02
N SER A 247 0.40 -23.32 0.23
CA SER A 247 0.84 -22.08 0.88
C SER A 247 1.58 -21.05 0.00
N VAL A 248 1.35 -21.02 -1.31
CA VAL A 248 1.70 -19.89 -2.17
C VAL A 248 0.41 -19.12 -2.50
N PHE A 249 0.52 -17.80 -2.59
CA PHE A 249 -0.61 -16.96 -2.99
C PHE A 249 -1.12 -17.38 -4.39
N ASP A 250 -2.44 -17.55 -4.49
CA ASP A 250 -3.11 -17.89 -5.73
C ASP A 250 -4.15 -16.81 -6.05
N THR A 251 -4.07 -16.23 -7.23
CA THR A 251 -5.03 -15.23 -7.72
C THR A 251 -6.37 -15.85 -8.11
N ARG A 252 -6.53 -17.19 -8.08
CA ARG A 252 -7.75 -17.87 -8.47
C ARG A 252 -8.84 -17.74 -7.41
N GLY A 253 -9.95 -17.13 -7.75
CA GLY A 253 -11.27 -17.46 -7.27
C GLY A 253 -11.90 -16.57 -6.20
N HIS A 254 -11.19 -15.85 -5.33
CA HIS A 254 -11.84 -15.11 -4.23
C HIS A 254 -11.50 -13.61 -4.16
N TYR A 255 -10.53 -13.17 -4.95
CA TYR A 255 -10.00 -11.81 -4.85
C TYR A 255 -10.04 -11.13 -6.22
N ASP A 256 -10.96 -10.19 -6.35
CA ASP A 256 -11.21 -9.52 -7.62
C ASP A 256 -10.30 -8.33 -7.91
N ASN A 257 -9.80 -7.74 -6.83
CA ASN A 257 -8.99 -6.51 -6.92
C ASN A 257 -7.68 -6.71 -6.18
N ILE A 258 -6.67 -7.12 -6.93
CA ILE A 258 -5.32 -7.40 -6.44
C ILE A 258 -4.36 -6.51 -7.23
N TYR A 259 -3.82 -5.51 -6.58
CA TYR A 259 -2.92 -4.55 -7.22
C TYR A 259 -1.46 -4.88 -6.90
N PHE A 260 -0.60 -4.85 -7.91
CA PHE A 260 0.84 -4.90 -7.71
C PHE A 260 1.43 -3.50 -7.79
N VAL A 261 2.29 -3.17 -6.84
CA VAL A 261 3.02 -1.90 -6.79
C VAL A 261 4.50 -2.19 -6.62
N GLU A 262 5.32 -1.66 -7.52
CA GLU A 262 6.77 -1.77 -7.37
C GLU A 262 7.26 -0.82 -6.27
N SER A 263 8.17 -1.29 -5.42
CA SER A 263 8.86 -0.49 -4.43
C SER A 263 9.95 0.37 -5.06
N SER A 264 9.55 1.22 -5.99
CA SER A 264 10.40 2.17 -6.71
C SER A 264 9.95 3.62 -6.44
N LYS A 265 10.63 4.57 -7.05
CA LYS A 265 10.21 5.99 -7.01
C LYS A 265 8.83 6.24 -7.65
N PHE A 266 8.34 5.32 -8.47
CA PHE A 266 7.04 5.41 -9.15
C PHE A 266 5.91 4.74 -8.37
N GLY A 267 6.23 3.90 -7.38
CA GLY A 267 5.21 3.25 -6.54
C GLY A 267 4.24 4.22 -5.88
N PRO A 268 4.70 5.34 -5.28
CA PRO A 268 3.80 6.35 -4.73
C PRO A 268 2.83 6.95 -5.76
N GLN A 269 3.32 7.22 -6.98
CA GLN A 269 2.49 7.74 -8.08
C GLN A 269 1.43 6.73 -8.49
N GLN A 270 1.80 5.46 -8.61
CA GLN A 270 0.86 4.39 -8.93
C GLN A 270 -0.23 4.26 -7.84
N ILE A 271 0.15 4.31 -6.56
CA ILE A 271 -0.81 4.27 -5.45
C ILE A 271 -1.80 5.44 -5.55
N LYS A 272 -1.35 6.66 -5.78
CA LYS A 272 -2.23 7.83 -5.96
C LYS A 272 -3.29 7.60 -7.04
N CYS A 273 -2.93 6.92 -8.14
CA CYS A 273 -3.83 6.69 -9.27
C CYS A 273 -5.03 5.80 -8.93
N PHE A 274 -4.87 4.81 -8.05
CA PHE A 274 -5.97 3.88 -7.80
C PHE A 274 -6.58 3.98 -6.39
N ILE A 275 -5.86 4.53 -5.42
CA ILE A 275 -6.37 4.62 -4.05
C ILE A 275 -7.45 5.70 -3.93
N ASN A 276 -7.31 6.78 -4.66
CA ASN A 276 -8.28 7.86 -4.72
C ASN A 276 -9.34 7.54 -5.76
N LYS A 277 -10.62 7.44 -5.31
CA LYS A 277 -11.73 7.09 -6.20
C LYS A 277 -11.89 8.09 -7.35
N SER A 278 -11.82 9.40 -7.08
CA SER A 278 -12.02 10.42 -8.12
C SER A 278 -10.91 10.37 -9.18
N THR A 279 -9.67 10.12 -8.78
CA THR A 279 -8.53 9.96 -9.71
C THR A 279 -8.70 8.71 -10.57
N ARG A 280 -9.08 7.58 -9.95
CA ARG A 280 -9.33 6.33 -10.67
C ARG A 280 -10.48 6.47 -11.69
N ASP A 281 -11.60 7.07 -11.27
CA ASP A 281 -12.75 7.29 -12.13
C ASP A 281 -12.39 8.22 -13.30
N GLU A 282 -11.55 9.23 -13.09
CA GLU A 282 -11.07 10.14 -14.14
C GLU A 282 -10.13 9.43 -15.12
N ILE A 283 -9.22 8.57 -14.66
CA ILE A 283 -8.37 7.75 -15.55
C ILE A 283 -9.25 6.84 -16.42
N GLU A 284 -10.20 6.15 -15.81
CA GLU A 284 -11.13 5.27 -16.55
C GLU A 284 -11.95 6.07 -17.58
N ARG A 285 -12.44 7.25 -17.20
CA ARG A 285 -13.19 8.13 -18.11
C ARG A 285 -12.34 8.54 -19.31
N ARG A 286 -11.11 9.03 -19.10
CA ARG A 286 -10.20 9.43 -20.20
C ARG A 286 -9.87 8.28 -21.14
N ILE A 287 -9.62 7.09 -20.61
CA ILE A 287 -9.37 5.89 -21.40
C ILE A 287 -10.58 5.59 -22.30
N ARG A 288 -11.79 5.62 -21.74
CA ARG A 288 -13.01 5.35 -22.50
C ARG A 288 -13.27 6.38 -23.58
N ASP A 289 -13.10 7.67 -23.24
CA ASP A 289 -13.29 8.77 -24.17
C ASP A 289 -12.31 8.64 -25.35
N TYR A 290 -11.03 8.36 -25.08
CA TYR A 290 -9.99 8.24 -26.09
C TYR A 290 -10.23 7.08 -27.07
N PHE A 291 -10.65 5.93 -26.56
CA PHE A 291 -10.92 4.74 -27.37
C PHE A 291 -12.39 4.61 -27.78
N SER A 292 -13.22 5.63 -27.55
CA SER A 292 -14.65 5.66 -27.90
C SER A 292 -15.44 4.47 -27.33
N ILE A 293 -15.07 3.98 -26.15
CA ILE A 293 -15.71 2.84 -25.49
C ILE A 293 -17.05 3.27 -24.89
N LYS A 294 -18.17 2.83 -25.48
CA LYS A 294 -19.51 3.28 -25.12
C LYS A 294 -20.07 2.60 -23.87
N ASN A 295 -19.77 1.31 -23.70
CA ASN A 295 -20.33 0.51 -22.61
C ASN A 295 -19.28 -0.36 -21.95
N LYS A 296 -19.36 -0.52 -20.60
CA LYS A 296 -18.56 -1.47 -19.85
C LYS A 296 -19.31 -2.79 -19.75
N TYR A 297 -18.90 -3.77 -20.55
CA TYR A 297 -19.55 -5.08 -20.58
C TYR A 297 -18.86 -6.11 -19.69
N TYR A 298 -17.58 -5.88 -19.37
CA TYR A 298 -16.75 -6.86 -18.66
C TYR A 298 -16.17 -6.28 -17.37
N ARG A 299 -15.94 -7.15 -16.44
CA ARG A 299 -15.48 -6.74 -15.09
C ARG A 299 -14.06 -6.16 -15.10
N TYR A 300 -13.18 -6.71 -15.94
CA TYR A 300 -11.74 -6.45 -15.91
C TYR A 300 -11.19 -5.79 -17.17
N TYR A 301 -11.98 -5.73 -18.23
CA TYR A 301 -11.59 -5.14 -19.49
C TYR A 301 -12.79 -4.53 -20.20
N ASP A 302 -12.54 -3.74 -21.20
CA ASP A 302 -13.55 -3.23 -22.11
C ASP A 302 -13.27 -3.77 -23.52
N LYS A 303 -14.16 -3.56 -24.47
CA LYS A 303 -13.94 -3.86 -25.90
C LYS A 303 -14.25 -2.65 -26.75
N THR A 304 -13.42 -2.44 -27.76
CA THR A 304 -13.70 -1.48 -28.85
C THR A 304 -14.75 -2.03 -29.82
N ASP A 305 -15.26 -1.19 -30.70
CA ASP A 305 -16.28 -1.59 -31.68
C ASP A 305 -15.77 -2.68 -32.67
N ASP A 306 -14.44 -2.77 -32.90
CA ASP A 306 -13.80 -3.82 -33.71
C ASP A 306 -13.49 -5.11 -32.92
N GLY A 307 -13.87 -5.17 -31.66
CA GLY A 307 -13.69 -6.33 -30.78
C GLY A 307 -12.34 -6.44 -30.09
N THR A 308 -11.44 -5.45 -30.25
CA THR A 308 -10.16 -5.42 -29.51
C THR A 308 -10.40 -5.28 -28.01
N VAL A 309 -9.78 -6.16 -27.22
CA VAL A 309 -9.85 -6.13 -25.75
C VAL A 309 -8.99 -4.98 -25.24
N VAL A 310 -9.55 -4.08 -24.44
CA VAL A 310 -8.85 -2.95 -23.84
C VAL A 310 -8.71 -3.18 -22.34
N VAL A 311 -7.48 -3.22 -21.84
CA VAL A 311 -7.21 -3.36 -20.42
C VAL A 311 -6.49 -2.14 -19.84
N ASN A 312 -7.04 -1.60 -18.75
CA ASN A 312 -6.38 -0.56 -17.97
C ASN A 312 -5.35 -1.20 -17.02
N ALA A 313 -4.10 -1.27 -17.46
CA ALA A 313 -2.99 -1.80 -16.68
C ALA A 313 -2.31 -0.74 -15.77
N THR A 314 -2.77 0.52 -15.78
CA THR A 314 -2.18 1.58 -14.94
C THR A 314 -2.25 1.24 -13.44
N THR A 315 -3.30 0.55 -13.02
CA THR A 315 -3.48 0.07 -11.64
C THR A 315 -2.72 -1.21 -11.33
N CYS A 316 -2.21 -1.93 -12.36
CA CYS A 316 -1.58 -3.24 -12.22
C CYS A 316 -2.47 -4.27 -11.48
N ASN A 317 -3.76 -4.36 -11.84
CA ASN A 317 -4.66 -5.36 -11.27
C ASN A 317 -4.33 -6.75 -11.81
N LEU A 318 -3.77 -7.61 -10.95
CA LEU A 318 -3.31 -8.96 -11.31
C LEU A 318 -4.44 -9.88 -11.79
N ALA A 319 -5.66 -9.74 -11.23
CA ALA A 319 -6.82 -10.52 -11.66
C ALA A 319 -7.23 -10.15 -13.10
N ALA A 320 -7.25 -8.86 -13.40
CA ALA A 320 -7.52 -8.35 -14.75
C ALA A 320 -6.46 -8.84 -15.74
N MET A 321 -5.18 -8.72 -15.38
CA MET A 321 -4.07 -9.14 -16.25
C MET A 321 -4.13 -10.62 -16.57
N LYS A 322 -4.45 -11.46 -15.58
CA LYS A 322 -4.58 -12.89 -15.78
C LYS A 322 -5.70 -13.24 -16.73
N GLN A 323 -6.88 -12.67 -16.54
CA GLN A 323 -8.02 -12.91 -17.42
C GLN A 323 -7.73 -12.47 -18.85
N VAL A 324 -7.13 -11.29 -19.04
CA VAL A 324 -6.78 -10.79 -20.38
C VAL A 324 -5.70 -11.66 -21.04
N LYS A 325 -4.75 -12.19 -20.24
CA LYS A 325 -3.75 -13.13 -20.78
C LYS A 325 -4.38 -14.44 -21.25
N GLU A 326 -5.38 -14.96 -20.53
CA GLU A 326 -6.15 -16.14 -20.96
C GLU A 326 -6.88 -15.88 -22.29
N LEU A 327 -7.52 -14.72 -22.46
CA LEU A 327 -8.16 -14.34 -23.74
C LEU A 327 -7.15 -14.23 -24.90
N LEU A 328 -5.96 -13.70 -24.63
CA LEU A 328 -4.89 -13.60 -25.62
C LEU A 328 -4.37 -14.99 -26.03
N ASP A 329 -4.06 -15.85 -25.05
CA ASP A 329 -3.38 -17.14 -25.28
C ASP A 329 -4.33 -18.23 -25.80
N GLU A 330 -5.57 -18.28 -25.29
CA GLU A 330 -6.53 -19.33 -25.62
C GLU A 330 -7.45 -18.96 -26.81
N GLU A 331 -7.85 -17.69 -26.88
CA GLU A 331 -8.79 -17.22 -27.91
C GLU A 331 -8.13 -16.45 -29.06
N GLY A 332 -6.83 -16.11 -28.93
CA GLY A 332 -6.07 -15.34 -29.92
C GLY A 332 -6.62 -13.92 -30.12
N GLN A 333 -7.32 -13.36 -29.11
CA GLN A 333 -7.91 -12.03 -29.21
C GLN A 333 -6.83 -10.94 -29.28
N LYS A 334 -7.13 -9.88 -30.03
CA LYS A 334 -6.29 -8.67 -29.97
C LYS A 334 -6.48 -7.96 -28.65
N VAL A 335 -5.37 -7.53 -28.05
CA VAL A 335 -5.33 -6.88 -26.73
C VAL A 335 -4.59 -5.56 -26.82
N LEU A 336 -5.22 -4.48 -26.35
CA LEU A 336 -4.65 -3.17 -26.17
C LEU A 336 -4.41 -2.95 -24.67
N ILE A 337 -3.15 -2.76 -24.27
CA ILE A 337 -2.72 -2.60 -22.89
C ILE A 337 -2.38 -1.14 -22.63
N ILE A 338 -3.17 -0.49 -21.80
CA ILE A 338 -2.96 0.91 -21.42
C ILE A 338 -2.14 0.96 -20.13
N HIS A 339 -1.01 1.62 -20.15
CA HIS A 339 -0.02 1.56 -19.09
C HIS A 339 0.72 2.87 -18.87
N PHE A 340 1.32 3.05 -17.69
CA PHE A 340 2.34 4.06 -17.45
C PHE A 340 3.70 3.61 -17.98
N PHE A 341 4.58 4.55 -18.34
CA PHE A 341 5.89 4.25 -18.94
C PHE A 341 6.75 3.30 -18.09
N PHE A 342 6.67 3.39 -16.78
CA PHE A 342 7.46 2.54 -15.87
C PHE A 342 6.94 1.10 -15.77
N GLN A 343 5.74 0.82 -16.27
CA GLN A 343 5.13 -0.52 -16.24
C GLN A 343 5.45 -1.36 -17.48
N LEU A 344 5.89 -0.72 -18.58
CA LEU A 344 6.04 -1.37 -19.88
C LEU A 344 6.87 -2.66 -19.81
N THR A 345 8.01 -2.64 -19.11
CA THR A 345 8.91 -3.80 -19.03
C THR A 345 8.24 -5.01 -18.38
N TYR A 346 7.41 -4.80 -17.33
CA TYR A 346 6.67 -5.90 -16.69
C TYR A 346 5.61 -6.47 -17.61
N LEU A 347 4.89 -5.59 -18.29
CA LEU A 347 3.78 -5.96 -19.15
C LEU A 347 4.27 -6.68 -20.39
N GLN A 348 5.33 -6.20 -21.04
CA GLN A 348 5.95 -6.86 -22.17
C GLN A 348 6.48 -8.25 -21.83
N LYS A 349 7.07 -8.40 -20.65
CA LYS A 349 7.54 -9.72 -20.21
C LYS A 349 6.39 -10.69 -19.93
N TYR A 350 5.25 -10.21 -19.45
CA TYR A 350 4.09 -11.04 -19.13
C TYR A 350 3.23 -11.35 -20.36
N PHE A 351 2.86 -10.34 -21.16
CA PHE A 351 1.99 -10.50 -22.30
C PHE A 351 2.73 -10.87 -23.60
N GLY A 352 4.01 -10.53 -23.71
CA GLY A 352 4.82 -10.69 -24.92
C GLY A 352 4.71 -9.49 -25.85
N ASN A 353 5.36 -9.61 -27.03
CA ASN A 353 5.38 -8.58 -28.09
C ASN A 353 4.86 -9.18 -29.41
N GLY A 354 3.84 -10.04 -29.35
CA GLY A 354 3.22 -10.62 -30.53
C GLY A 354 2.30 -9.63 -31.27
N ASP A 355 1.92 -9.98 -32.52
CA ASP A 355 1.08 -9.13 -33.37
C ASP A 355 -0.30 -8.84 -32.78
N ASN A 356 -0.75 -9.65 -31.83
CA ASN A 356 -2.03 -9.48 -31.16
C ASN A 356 -1.94 -8.62 -29.87
N VAL A 357 -0.79 -8.04 -29.55
CA VAL A 357 -0.62 -7.22 -28.35
C VAL A 357 -0.13 -5.83 -28.73
N GLU A 358 -0.89 -4.83 -28.36
CA GLU A 358 -0.55 -3.42 -28.53
C GLU A 358 -0.40 -2.75 -27.17
N TYR A 359 0.60 -1.87 -27.04
CA TYR A 359 0.88 -1.11 -25.83
C TYR A 359 0.61 0.36 -26.05
N CYS A 360 -0.26 0.94 -25.23
CA CYS A 360 -0.61 2.36 -25.29
C CYS A 360 -0.15 3.07 -24.02
N LEU A 361 0.74 4.03 -24.20
CA LEU A 361 1.24 4.85 -23.09
C LEU A 361 0.16 5.83 -22.61
N PHE A 362 -0.18 5.75 -21.32
CA PHE A 362 -0.99 6.75 -20.64
C PHE A 362 -0.07 7.74 -19.91
N SER A 363 -0.20 9.03 -20.23
CA SER A 363 0.67 10.05 -19.65
C SER A 363 0.23 10.43 -18.23
N TYR A 364 1.11 10.18 -17.26
CA TYR A 364 0.90 10.59 -15.88
C TYR A 364 0.95 12.13 -15.73
N THR A 365 1.84 12.79 -16.47
CA THR A 365 2.02 14.24 -16.42
C THR A 365 0.78 15.01 -16.89
N ASP A 366 0.04 14.46 -17.87
CA ASP A 366 -1.20 15.08 -18.34
C ASP A 366 -2.33 15.03 -17.27
N MET A 367 -2.19 14.13 -16.29
CA MET A 367 -3.15 14.00 -15.20
C MET A 367 -2.86 14.89 -14.01
N PHE A 368 -1.59 15.05 -13.64
CA PHE A 368 -1.17 15.60 -12.35
C PHE A 368 -0.29 16.85 -12.47
N GLY A 369 0.13 17.22 -13.69
CA GLY A 369 0.90 18.44 -13.94
C GLY A 369 2.33 18.43 -13.37
N GLU A 370 2.91 17.24 -13.12
CA GLU A 370 4.26 17.07 -12.56
C GLU A 370 5.28 16.68 -13.64
#